data_2a953e5c29d39fb19f785880cd5a6469
#
_entry.id   2a953e5c29d39fb19f785880cd5a6469
#
_cell.length_a   1.000
_cell.length_b   1.000
_cell.length_c   1.000
_cell.angle_alpha   90.00
_cell.angle_beta   90.00
_cell.angle_gamma   90.00
#
_symmetry.space_group_name_H-M   'P 1'
#
loop_
_entity.id
_entity.type
_entity.pdbx_description
1 polymer ?
#
loop_
_entity_poly.entity_id
_entity_poly.type
_entity_poly.pdbx_seq_one_letter_code
_entity_poly.pdbx_strand_id
1 'polypeptide(L)'
;MAQSVQKRETQEAYERSANKHVENAVAVVKRMESDPTMQRVMIDAKGVYILPSYGRAALGIGGQGGAGVLLVRQGAVWSEPAFYNIGGISIGAQVGAEGGAVAFVLKNDKAVQRFTEKNNFSLSANAGITVSNWTKIAQGSTGDGDVVAWSGTKGLFGNVATVGVNDIRYNERMTSAYYGKTTTAMEVIDGKVKNPASDALKQALAETSSGNAAGKSSGGTEAAPEQKK
;
A
#
# COMPACT_ATOMS: atom_id res chain seq x y z
N MET A 1 11.78 -19.52 -32.54
CA MET A 1 10.98 -20.28 -31.56
C MET A 1 11.45 -20.11 -30.10
N ALA A 2 12.73 -20.34 -29.77
CA ALA A 2 13.22 -20.22 -28.37
C ALA A 2 12.97 -18.85 -27.73
N GLN A 3 13.25 -17.75 -28.44
CA GLN A 3 13.01 -16.38 -27.90
C GLN A 3 11.55 -16.07 -27.65
N SER A 4 10.62 -16.62 -28.44
CA SER A 4 9.19 -16.41 -28.22
C SER A 4 8.66 -17.20 -27.02
N VAL A 5 9.21 -18.37 -26.75
CA VAL A 5 8.88 -19.18 -25.56
C VAL A 5 9.41 -18.49 -24.32
N GLN A 6 10.67 -18.06 -24.30
CA GLN A 6 11.27 -17.35 -23.17
C GLN A 6 10.56 -16.03 -22.85
N LYS A 7 10.11 -15.29 -23.87
CA LYS A 7 9.32 -14.07 -23.68
C LYS A 7 7.95 -14.36 -23.03
N ARG A 8 7.28 -15.46 -23.43
CA ARG A 8 6.02 -15.89 -22.80
C ARG A 8 6.19 -16.30 -21.35
N GLU A 9 7.18 -17.14 -21.05
CA GLU A 9 7.47 -17.57 -19.68
C GLU A 9 7.78 -16.37 -18.76
N THR A 10 8.51 -15.38 -19.27
CA THR A 10 8.79 -14.14 -18.52
C THR A 10 7.51 -13.33 -18.29
N GLN A 11 6.64 -13.20 -19.30
CA GLN A 11 5.37 -12.51 -19.19
C GLN A 11 4.46 -13.17 -18.13
N GLU A 12 4.31 -14.48 -18.19
CA GLU A 12 3.51 -15.24 -17.22
C GLU A 12 4.09 -15.16 -15.80
N ALA A 13 5.41 -15.12 -15.66
CA ALA A 13 6.05 -14.92 -14.36
C ALA A 13 5.72 -13.55 -13.76
N TYR A 14 5.73 -12.48 -14.57
CA TYR A 14 5.33 -11.15 -14.12
C TYR A 14 3.83 -11.10 -13.77
N GLU A 15 2.97 -11.73 -14.55
CA GLU A 15 1.53 -11.79 -14.30
C GLU A 15 1.24 -12.53 -12.97
N ARG A 16 1.84 -13.70 -12.76
CA ARG A 16 1.71 -14.43 -11.47
C ARG A 16 2.22 -13.59 -10.29
N SER A 17 3.33 -12.90 -10.46
CA SER A 17 3.87 -12.01 -9.43
C SER A 17 2.93 -10.85 -9.13
N ALA A 18 2.36 -10.22 -10.16
CA ALA A 18 1.41 -9.13 -10.02
C ALA A 18 0.15 -9.57 -9.27
N ASN A 19 -0.46 -10.70 -9.67
CA ASN A 19 -1.62 -11.26 -8.98
C ASN A 19 -1.32 -11.51 -7.49
N LYS A 20 -0.17 -12.11 -7.19
CA LYS A 20 0.26 -12.36 -5.82
C LYS A 20 0.44 -11.06 -5.00
N HIS A 21 0.94 -9.99 -5.62
CA HIS A 21 1.05 -8.68 -4.95
C HIS A 21 -0.34 -8.11 -4.62
N VAL A 22 -1.30 -8.22 -5.53
CA VAL A 22 -2.68 -7.77 -5.31
C VAL A 22 -3.36 -8.58 -4.21
N GLU A 23 -3.26 -9.90 -4.25
CA GLU A 23 -3.81 -10.79 -3.21
C GLU A 23 -3.21 -10.49 -1.82
N ASN A 24 -1.89 -10.37 -1.74
CA ASN A 24 -1.22 -10.07 -0.48
C ASN A 24 -1.55 -8.65 0.02
N ALA A 25 -1.79 -7.69 -0.87
CA ALA A 25 -2.21 -6.34 -0.49
C ALA A 25 -3.58 -6.33 0.21
N VAL A 26 -4.50 -7.24 -0.14
CA VAL A 26 -5.78 -7.41 0.59
C VAL A 26 -5.52 -7.74 2.06
N ALA A 27 -4.59 -8.64 2.34
CA ALA A 27 -4.23 -9.00 3.73
C ALA A 27 -3.61 -7.81 4.48
N VAL A 28 -2.84 -6.96 3.80
CA VAL A 28 -2.28 -5.73 4.40
C VAL A 28 -3.41 -4.75 4.76
N VAL A 29 -4.36 -4.51 3.85
CA VAL A 29 -5.50 -3.62 4.10
C VAL A 29 -6.32 -4.10 5.30
N LYS A 30 -6.61 -5.39 5.39
CA LYS A 30 -7.33 -5.98 6.54
C LYS A 30 -6.58 -5.79 7.87
N ARG A 31 -5.25 -5.85 7.85
CA ARG A 31 -4.44 -5.55 9.04
C ARG A 31 -4.48 -4.07 9.39
N MET A 32 -4.46 -3.17 8.41
CA MET A 32 -4.64 -1.73 8.64
C MET A 32 -6.04 -1.43 9.19
N GLU A 33 -7.07 -2.10 8.68
CA GLU A 33 -8.45 -1.99 9.16
C GLU A 33 -8.60 -2.37 10.64
N SER A 34 -7.82 -3.31 11.14
CA SER A 34 -7.84 -3.69 12.56
C SER A 34 -7.23 -2.65 13.51
N ASP A 35 -6.57 -1.62 12.97
CA ASP A 35 -5.95 -0.53 13.75
C ASP A 35 -6.85 0.71 13.73
N PRO A 36 -7.42 1.14 14.89
CA PRO A 36 -8.33 2.30 14.95
C PRO A 36 -7.69 3.61 14.46
N THR A 37 -6.37 3.74 14.57
CA THR A 37 -5.66 4.91 14.04
C THR A 37 -5.66 4.90 12.53
N MET A 38 -5.39 3.72 11.94
CA MET A 38 -5.39 3.58 10.50
C MET A 38 -6.78 3.70 9.88
N GLN A 39 -7.83 3.24 10.55
CA GLN A 39 -9.21 3.48 10.13
C GLN A 39 -9.47 4.98 9.93
N ARG A 40 -9.09 5.81 10.92
CA ARG A 40 -9.24 7.29 10.83
C ARG A 40 -8.38 7.87 9.70
N VAL A 41 -7.14 7.42 9.55
CA VAL A 41 -6.23 7.89 8.50
C VAL A 41 -6.77 7.54 7.11
N MET A 42 -7.41 6.38 6.93
CA MET A 42 -7.94 5.91 5.66
C MET A 42 -9.20 6.66 5.20
N ILE A 43 -9.98 7.25 6.11
CA ILE A 43 -11.18 8.03 5.75
C ILE A 43 -10.85 9.15 4.76
N ASP A 44 -9.74 9.87 4.99
CA ASP A 44 -9.31 11.00 4.17
C ASP A 44 -8.25 10.63 3.12
N ALA A 45 -7.98 9.34 2.95
CA ALA A 45 -6.97 8.90 2.00
C ALA A 45 -7.34 9.25 0.56
N LYS A 46 -6.40 9.85 -0.16
CA LYS A 46 -6.47 10.11 -1.60
C LYS A 46 -5.84 8.99 -2.43
N GLY A 47 -4.95 8.22 -1.81
CA GLY A 47 -4.33 7.06 -2.42
C GLY A 47 -3.64 6.20 -1.37
N VAL A 48 -3.29 5.00 -1.75
CA VAL A 48 -2.49 4.10 -0.92
C VAL A 48 -1.50 3.35 -1.77
N TYR A 49 -0.23 3.35 -1.33
CA TYR A 49 0.83 2.54 -1.91
C TYR A 49 1.18 1.42 -0.93
N ILE A 50 0.90 0.19 -1.30
CA ILE A 50 1.02 -1.00 -0.44
C ILE A 50 2.15 -1.87 -0.93
N LEU A 51 3.11 -2.16 -0.04
CA LEU A 51 4.18 -3.13 -0.24
C LEU A 51 3.89 -4.34 0.66
N PRO A 52 3.34 -5.42 0.13
CA PRO A 52 3.03 -6.62 0.93
C PRO A 52 4.27 -7.28 1.53
N SER A 53 5.40 -7.13 0.86
CA SER A 53 6.69 -7.67 1.30
C SER A 53 7.80 -6.68 0.95
N TYR A 54 8.38 -6.07 1.97
CA TYR A 54 9.58 -5.25 1.89
C TYR A 54 10.72 -5.95 2.61
N GLY A 55 11.90 -6.02 2.03
CA GLY A 55 13.06 -6.63 2.69
C GLY A 55 14.23 -6.93 1.75
N ARG A 56 15.32 -7.43 2.34
CA ARG A 56 16.58 -7.71 1.63
C ARG A 56 16.51 -8.86 0.65
N ALA A 57 15.54 -9.75 0.75
CA ALA A 57 15.49 -10.99 -0.04
C ALA A 57 14.17 -11.23 -0.73
N ALA A 58 13.24 -10.29 -0.69
CA ALA A 58 11.85 -10.54 -1.05
C ALA A 58 11.61 -10.86 -2.54
N LEU A 59 12.59 -10.65 -3.43
CA LEU A 59 12.36 -10.73 -4.89
C LEU A 59 13.40 -11.52 -5.66
N GLY A 60 14.31 -12.24 -5.01
CA GLY A 60 15.30 -13.07 -5.73
C GLY A 60 16.30 -12.29 -6.61
N ILE A 61 16.29 -10.97 -6.56
CA ILE A 61 17.21 -10.08 -7.26
C ILE A 61 17.90 -9.27 -6.16
N GLY A 62 19.16 -9.57 -5.89
CA GLY A 62 19.93 -9.06 -4.79
C GLY A 62 19.90 -7.53 -4.65
N GLY A 63 19.06 -7.04 -3.71
CA GLY A 63 18.92 -5.63 -3.36
C GLY A 63 17.96 -5.44 -2.20
N GLN A 64 18.06 -4.32 -1.50
CA GLN A 64 17.02 -3.85 -0.59
C GLN A 64 15.90 -3.27 -1.43
N GLY A 65 14.66 -3.68 -1.20
CA GLY A 65 13.55 -3.12 -1.94
C GLY A 65 12.30 -4.00 -1.88
N GLY A 66 11.34 -3.63 -2.68
CA GLY A 66 10.08 -4.36 -2.83
C GLY A 66 9.32 -3.88 -4.05
N ALA A 67 8.34 -4.67 -4.47
CA ALA A 67 7.31 -4.23 -5.38
C ALA A 67 6.00 -4.06 -4.61
N GLY A 68 5.23 -3.07 -5.00
CA GLY A 68 3.96 -2.76 -4.37
C GLY A 68 2.94 -2.30 -5.38
N VAL A 69 1.73 -2.08 -4.89
CA VAL A 69 0.58 -1.64 -5.67
C VAL A 69 0.11 -0.27 -5.17
N LEU A 70 -0.09 0.66 -6.11
CA LEU A 70 -0.72 1.95 -5.88
C LEU A 70 -2.17 1.88 -6.32
N LEU A 71 -3.08 2.30 -5.46
CA LEU A 71 -4.46 2.63 -5.82
C LEU A 71 -4.76 4.07 -5.40
N VAL A 72 -5.48 4.78 -6.27
CA VAL A 72 -5.87 6.17 -6.06
C VAL A 72 -7.39 6.24 -5.91
N ARG A 73 -7.85 7.05 -4.96
CA ARG A 73 -9.27 7.23 -4.70
C ARG A 73 -9.83 8.33 -5.58
N GLN A 74 -10.87 8.01 -6.33
CA GLN A 74 -11.61 8.92 -7.19
C GLN A 74 -13.06 9.02 -6.68
N GLY A 75 -13.33 9.99 -5.82
CA GLY A 75 -14.62 10.08 -5.14
C GLY A 75 -14.86 8.90 -4.18
N ALA A 76 -15.87 8.08 -4.47
CA ALA A 76 -16.22 6.91 -3.67
C ALA A 76 -15.52 5.61 -4.12
N VAL A 77 -14.86 5.61 -5.27
CA VAL A 77 -14.24 4.41 -5.87
C VAL A 77 -12.72 4.47 -5.83
N TRP A 78 -12.10 3.30 -5.76
CA TRP A 78 -10.66 3.13 -5.88
C TRP A 78 -10.28 2.73 -7.30
N SER A 79 -9.17 3.26 -7.79
CA SER A 79 -8.65 2.93 -9.12
C SER A 79 -8.22 1.47 -9.22
N GLU A 80 -7.93 1.04 -10.43
CA GLU A 80 -7.17 -0.18 -10.66
C GLU A 80 -5.75 -0.05 -10.09
N PRO A 81 -5.08 -1.18 -9.71
CA PRO A 81 -3.73 -1.15 -9.15
C PRO A 81 -2.66 -0.88 -10.21
N ALA A 82 -1.83 0.13 -9.99
CA ALA A 82 -0.59 0.36 -10.73
C ALA A 82 0.60 -0.17 -9.92
N PHE A 83 1.54 -0.86 -10.57
CA PHE A 83 2.67 -1.47 -9.87
C PHE A 83 3.88 -0.54 -9.85
N TYR A 84 4.55 -0.47 -8.69
CA TYR A 84 5.77 0.29 -8.50
C TYR A 84 6.80 -0.52 -7.73
N ASN A 85 8.06 -0.32 -8.07
CA ASN A 85 9.19 -0.81 -7.28
C ASN A 85 9.68 0.29 -6.34
N ILE A 86 10.24 -0.11 -5.22
CA ILE A 86 10.91 0.77 -4.28
C ILE A 86 12.34 0.29 -4.08
N GLY A 87 13.31 1.19 -4.16
CA GLY A 87 14.73 0.87 -3.97
C GLY A 87 15.17 0.93 -2.50
N GLY A 88 14.51 1.74 -1.67
CA GLY A 88 14.86 1.83 -0.26
C GLY A 88 13.90 2.64 0.58
N ILE A 89 13.78 2.25 1.85
CA ILE A 89 13.14 3.05 2.89
C ILE A 89 14.26 3.53 3.81
N SER A 90 14.39 4.85 3.93
CA SER A 90 15.29 5.46 4.90
C SER A 90 14.63 5.38 6.28
N ILE A 91 15.11 4.46 7.09
CA ILE A 91 14.71 4.30 8.47
C ILE A 91 15.89 4.76 9.29
N GLY A 92 15.65 5.53 10.35
CA GLY A 92 16.72 5.97 11.26
C GLY A 92 17.61 4.80 11.70
N ALA A 93 18.87 5.09 12.03
CA ALA A 93 20.05 4.21 12.07
C ALA A 93 19.96 2.92 12.92
N GLN A 94 18.81 2.53 13.44
CA GLN A 94 18.70 1.45 14.42
C GLN A 94 17.69 0.34 14.10
N VAL A 95 17.11 0.29 12.91
CA VAL A 95 16.20 -0.80 12.60
C VAL A 95 16.92 -1.86 11.80
N GLY A 96 17.13 -2.99 12.43
CA GLY A 96 17.64 -4.20 11.82
C GLY A 96 16.77 -4.64 10.64
N ALA A 97 17.40 -5.30 9.69
CA ALA A 97 16.88 -5.67 8.37
C ALA A 97 15.77 -6.76 8.44
N GLU A 98 14.72 -6.55 9.21
CA GLU A 98 13.57 -7.44 9.17
C GLU A 98 12.55 -6.90 8.18
N GLY A 99 12.29 -7.68 7.14
CA GLY A 99 11.29 -7.38 6.14
C GLY A 99 9.87 -7.48 6.71
N GLY A 100 8.92 -6.83 6.03
CA GLY A 100 7.51 -6.87 6.43
C GLY A 100 6.60 -6.12 5.48
N ALA A 101 5.30 -6.15 5.77
CA ALA A 101 4.34 -5.35 5.04
C ALA A 101 4.45 -3.87 5.45
N VAL A 102 4.41 -3.00 4.44
CA VAL A 102 4.44 -1.54 4.60
C VAL A 102 3.35 -0.92 3.74
N ALA A 103 2.71 0.12 4.23
CA ALA A 103 1.78 0.92 3.45
C ALA A 103 2.06 2.42 3.64
N PHE A 104 1.90 3.18 2.57
CA PHE A 104 1.98 4.63 2.56
C PHE A 104 0.61 5.18 2.16
N VAL A 105 -0.10 5.77 3.11
CA VAL A 105 -1.39 6.42 2.87
C VAL A 105 -1.13 7.84 2.41
N LEU A 106 -1.54 8.17 1.20
CA LEU A 106 -1.38 9.47 0.56
C LEU A 106 -2.57 10.34 0.93
N LYS A 107 -2.33 11.42 1.65
CA LYS A 107 -3.38 12.26 2.25
C LYS A 107 -3.88 13.37 1.33
N ASN A 108 -3.10 13.73 0.32
CA ASN A 108 -3.43 14.83 -0.59
C ASN A 108 -2.98 14.55 -2.03
N ASP A 109 -3.46 15.39 -2.94
CA ASP A 109 -3.20 15.26 -4.37
C ASP A 109 -1.71 15.44 -4.70
N LYS A 110 -0.99 16.26 -3.95
CA LYS A 110 0.46 16.46 -4.11
C LYS A 110 1.24 15.14 -3.94
N ALA A 111 0.87 14.32 -2.94
CA ALA A 111 1.48 13.02 -2.73
C ALA A 111 1.11 12.04 -3.86
N VAL A 112 -0.13 12.06 -4.34
CA VAL A 112 -0.60 11.23 -5.47
C VAL A 112 0.13 11.61 -6.76
N GLN A 113 0.26 12.91 -7.06
CA GLN A 113 0.91 13.42 -8.28
C GLN A 113 2.35 12.93 -8.43
N ARG A 114 3.08 12.69 -7.32
CA ARG A 114 4.43 12.12 -7.39
C ARG A 114 4.49 10.80 -8.13
N PHE A 115 3.46 9.98 -8.00
CA PHE A 115 3.38 8.69 -8.69
C PHE A 115 3.02 8.81 -10.17
N THR A 116 2.36 9.87 -10.58
CA THR A 116 1.87 10.05 -11.96
C THR A 116 2.80 10.90 -12.82
N GLU A 117 3.59 11.80 -12.22
CA GLU A 117 4.41 12.76 -12.94
C GLU A 117 5.85 12.30 -13.20
N LYS A 118 6.37 11.36 -12.41
CA LYS A 118 7.79 10.99 -12.45
C LYS A 118 7.99 9.48 -12.46
N ASN A 119 8.88 9.02 -13.34
CA ASN A 119 9.27 7.60 -13.40
C ASN A 119 10.25 7.19 -12.30
N ASN A 120 10.87 8.15 -11.62
CA ASN A 120 11.75 7.92 -10.47
C ASN A 120 11.62 9.11 -9.53
N PHE A 121 11.18 8.83 -8.31
CA PHE A 121 10.93 9.86 -7.30
C PHE A 121 11.12 9.32 -5.88
N SER A 122 11.08 10.24 -4.92
CA SER A 122 11.16 9.93 -3.50
C SER A 122 9.97 10.56 -2.77
N LEU A 123 9.50 9.87 -1.74
CA LEU A 123 8.60 10.43 -0.73
C LEU A 123 9.45 10.83 0.48
N SER A 124 9.89 12.07 0.53
CA SER A 124 10.75 12.58 1.59
C SER A 124 10.65 14.10 1.68
N ALA A 125 11.13 14.66 2.80
CA ALA A 125 11.18 16.10 3.01
C ALA A 125 12.00 16.81 1.93
N ASN A 126 13.09 16.21 1.47
CA ASN A 126 13.92 16.75 0.37
C ASN A 126 13.18 16.80 -0.97
N ALA A 127 12.19 15.94 -1.16
CA ALA A 127 11.27 15.98 -2.29
C ALA A 127 10.05 16.87 -2.03
N GLY A 128 10.01 17.59 -0.93
CA GLY A 128 8.89 18.43 -0.53
C GLY A 128 7.66 17.63 -0.05
N ILE A 129 7.85 16.38 0.38
CA ILE A 129 6.78 15.51 0.90
C ILE A 129 7.05 15.23 2.38
N THR A 130 6.10 15.58 3.23
CA THR A 130 6.16 15.26 4.65
C THR A 130 5.61 13.87 4.89
N VAL A 131 6.44 12.98 5.45
CA VAL A 131 6.03 11.62 5.81
C VAL A 131 5.91 11.53 7.33
N SER A 132 4.73 11.20 7.83
CA SER A 132 4.44 10.94 9.23
C SER A 132 4.36 9.45 9.50
N ASN A 133 4.73 9.06 10.73
CA ASN A 133 4.60 7.69 11.18
C ASN A 133 3.24 7.52 11.89
N TRP A 134 2.50 6.45 11.56
CA TRP A 134 1.22 6.13 12.18
C TRP A 134 1.26 5.99 13.71
N THR A 135 2.39 5.54 14.29
CA THR A 135 2.54 5.42 15.75
C THR A 135 2.52 6.77 16.44
N LYS A 136 3.07 7.82 15.81
CA LYS A 136 2.99 9.19 16.34
C LYS A 136 1.56 9.72 16.34
N ILE A 137 0.81 9.41 15.29
CA ILE A 137 -0.61 9.78 15.20
C ILE A 137 -1.41 9.06 16.29
N ALA A 138 -1.11 7.77 16.52
CA ALA A 138 -1.73 7.00 17.62
C ALA A 138 -1.42 7.56 19.00
N GLN A 139 -0.27 8.23 19.18
CA GLN A 139 0.14 8.91 20.42
C GLN A 139 -0.38 10.33 20.55
N GLY A 140 -1.29 10.76 19.67
CA GLY A 140 -1.92 12.08 19.73
C GLY A 140 -1.19 13.20 18.97
N SER A 141 -0.16 12.85 18.18
CA SER A 141 0.43 13.83 17.26
C SER A 141 -0.58 14.20 16.17
N THR A 142 -0.87 15.48 16.04
CA THR A 142 -1.72 16.03 14.96
C THR A 142 -0.94 16.20 13.66
N GLY A 143 0.13 15.44 13.44
CA GLY A 143 1.01 15.58 12.29
C GLY A 143 0.28 15.39 10.98
N ASP A 144 -0.12 16.49 10.36
CA ASP A 144 -0.67 16.58 9.01
C ASP A 144 0.45 16.35 7.98
N GLY A 145 0.94 15.10 7.90
CA GLY A 145 1.87 14.73 6.86
C GLY A 145 1.16 14.55 5.51
N ASP A 146 1.84 14.83 4.41
CA ASP A 146 1.35 14.49 3.07
C ASP A 146 1.13 12.99 2.92
N VAL A 147 1.90 12.20 3.67
CA VAL A 147 1.91 10.73 3.66
C VAL A 147 1.97 10.19 5.09
N VAL A 148 1.18 9.17 5.37
CA VAL A 148 1.28 8.40 6.62
C VAL A 148 1.85 7.02 6.31
N ALA A 149 3.00 6.72 6.92
CA ALA A 149 3.65 5.41 6.81
C ALA A 149 3.13 4.47 7.90
N TRP A 150 2.68 3.29 7.50
CA TRP A 150 2.27 2.19 8.35
C TRP A 150 3.14 0.96 8.12
N SER A 151 3.39 0.20 9.18
CA SER A 151 4.06 -1.11 9.09
C SER A 151 3.32 -2.16 9.89
N GLY A 152 3.20 -3.32 9.29
CA GLY A 152 2.67 -4.50 9.96
C GLY A 152 3.64 -5.19 10.90
N THR A 153 4.91 -4.78 10.93
CA THR A 153 5.94 -5.35 11.82
C THR A 153 6.20 -4.37 12.96
N LYS A 154 6.01 -4.82 14.21
CA LYS A 154 6.33 -4.01 15.38
C LYS A 154 7.83 -3.68 15.37
N GLY A 155 8.16 -2.41 15.44
CA GLY A 155 9.55 -1.93 15.49
C GLY A 155 10.12 -1.43 14.16
N LEU A 156 9.57 -1.77 13.01
CA LEU A 156 10.08 -1.28 11.73
C LEU A 156 10.07 0.26 11.64
N PHE A 157 9.13 0.92 12.31
CA PHE A 157 9.06 2.39 12.42
C PHE A 157 8.95 2.88 13.87
N GLY A 158 9.24 2.02 14.87
CA GLY A 158 8.88 2.27 16.28
C GLY A 158 9.47 3.53 16.90
N ASN A 159 10.66 3.94 16.49
CA ASN A 159 11.40 5.08 17.10
C ASN A 159 11.91 6.10 16.08
N VAL A 160 11.36 6.12 14.86
CA VAL A 160 11.93 6.92 13.78
C VAL A 160 11.28 8.28 13.69
N ALA A 161 12.06 9.32 13.85
CA ALA A 161 11.64 10.71 13.71
C ALA A 161 11.33 11.08 12.25
N THR A 162 11.89 10.34 11.29
CA THR A 162 11.76 10.66 9.86
C THR A 162 11.80 9.37 9.05
N VAL A 163 10.72 9.10 8.32
CA VAL A 163 10.68 8.05 7.32
C VAL A 163 10.84 8.71 5.95
N GLY A 164 11.80 8.24 5.18
CA GLY A 164 11.96 8.64 3.79
C GLY A 164 11.87 7.40 2.91
N VAL A 165 11.26 7.56 1.76
CA VAL A 165 11.14 6.51 0.75
C VAL A 165 11.84 6.99 -0.49
N ASN A 166 12.83 6.24 -0.93
CA ASN A 166 13.67 6.62 -2.06
C ASN A 166 13.51 5.65 -3.21
N ASP A 167 13.78 6.17 -4.42
CA ASP A 167 13.86 5.36 -5.63
C ASP A 167 12.57 4.57 -5.92
N ILE A 168 11.43 5.28 -5.94
CA ILE A 168 10.15 4.71 -6.36
C ILE A 168 10.08 4.80 -7.88
N ARG A 169 9.83 3.67 -8.54
CA ARG A 169 9.79 3.56 -10.00
C ARG A 169 8.58 2.80 -10.46
N TYR A 170 7.90 3.32 -11.47
CA TYR A 170 6.82 2.60 -12.14
C TYR A 170 7.33 1.28 -12.73
N ASN A 171 6.64 0.20 -12.42
CA ASN A 171 6.96 -1.14 -12.94
C ASN A 171 6.09 -1.45 -14.17
N GLU A 172 6.50 -0.91 -15.32
CA GLU A 172 5.79 -1.09 -16.59
C GLU A 172 5.62 -2.57 -16.95
N ARG A 173 6.65 -3.39 -16.74
CA ARG A 173 6.61 -4.82 -17.09
C ARG A 173 5.55 -5.57 -16.29
N MET A 174 5.52 -5.37 -14.99
CA MET A 174 4.54 -6.01 -14.11
C MET A 174 3.13 -5.49 -14.39
N THR A 175 2.97 -4.17 -14.56
CA THR A 175 1.68 -3.56 -14.87
C THR A 175 1.15 -4.05 -16.22
N SER A 176 2.00 -4.04 -17.25
CA SER A 176 1.62 -4.52 -18.59
C SER A 176 1.29 -6.02 -18.60
N ALA A 177 2.00 -6.84 -17.82
CA ALA A 177 1.69 -8.25 -17.68
C ALA A 177 0.33 -8.48 -17.00
N TYR A 178 0.04 -7.71 -15.96
CA TYR A 178 -1.22 -7.79 -15.21
C TYR A 178 -2.45 -7.44 -16.05
N TYR A 179 -2.33 -6.46 -16.95
CA TYR A 179 -3.43 -6.02 -17.83
C TYR A 179 -3.40 -6.64 -19.23
N GLY A 180 -2.38 -7.45 -19.56
CA GLY A 180 -2.23 -8.07 -20.89
C GLY A 180 -1.87 -7.08 -21.99
N LYS A 181 -1.57 -5.82 -21.68
CA LYS A 181 -1.16 -4.78 -22.65
C LYS A 181 -0.26 -3.73 -22.01
N THR A 182 0.58 -3.09 -22.81
CA THR A 182 1.36 -1.95 -22.37
C THR A 182 0.44 -0.82 -21.93
N THR A 183 0.66 -0.30 -20.73
CA THR A 183 -0.15 0.75 -20.15
C THR A 183 0.70 1.63 -19.21
N THR A 184 0.33 2.88 -19.09
CA THR A 184 0.94 3.84 -18.17
C THR A 184 0.21 3.88 -16.84
N ALA A 185 0.87 4.41 -15.80
CA ALA A 185 0.24 4.60 -14.49
C ALA A 185 -1.03 5.46 -14.58
N MET A 186 -1.01 6.52 -15.38
CA MET A 186 -2.17 7.39 -15.61
C MET A 186 -3.34 6.63 -16.22
N GLU A 187 -3.10 5.81 -17.25
CA GLU A 187 -4.14 5.01 -17.88
C GLU A 187 -4.78 3.99 -16.93
N VAL A 188 -3.98 3.43 -16.01
CA VAL A 188 -4.48 2.57 -14.95
C VAL A 188 -5.38 3.34 -13.99
N ILE A 189 -4.89 4.47 -13.49
CA ILE A 189 -5.62 5.32 -12.53
C ILE A 189 -6.90 5.87 -13.15
N ASP A 190 -6.87 6.26 -14.41
CA ASP A 190 -8.04 6.75 -15.16
C ASP A 190 -9.05 5.66 -15.54
N GLY A 191 -8.78 4.40 -15.18
CA GLY A 191 -9.70 3.28 -15.45
C GLY A 191 -9.77 2.83 -16.91
N LYS A 192 -8.74 3.16 -17.73
CA LYS A 192 -8.65 2.72 -19.14
C LYS A 192 -8.31 1.23 -19.29
N VAL A 193 -7.92 0.59 -18.22
CA VAL A 193 -7.71 -0.85 -18.09
C VAL A 193 -8.47 -1.37 -16.89
N LYS A 194 -8.85 -2.64 -16.90
CA LYS A 194 -9.53 -3.32 -15.81
C LYS A 194 -9.04 -4.75 -15.68
N ASN A 195 -8.96 -5.22 -14.44
CA ASN A 195 -8.71 -6.63 -14.15
C ASN A 195 -9.54 -7.05 -12.93
N PRO A 196 -10.49 -8.00 -13.08
CA PRO A 196 -11.35 -8.44 -11.97
C PRO A 196 -10.57 -8.99 -10.76
N ALA A 197 -9.34 -9.44 -10.94
CA ALA A 197 -8.48 -9.88 -9.84
C ALA A 197 -8.20 -8.77 -8.81
N SER A 198 -8.41 -7.48 -9.16
CA SER A 198 -8.28 -6.34 -8.25
C SER A 198 -9.52 -6.06 -7.40
N ASP A 199 -10.67 -6.66 -7.70
CA ASP A 199 -11.96 -6.28 -7.10
C ASP A 199 -11.96 -6.47 -5.58
N ALA A 200 -11.39 -7.57 -5.09
CA ALA A 200 -11.27 -7.81 -3.65
C ALA A 200 -10.42 -6.74 -2.92
N LEU A 201 -9.37 -6.24 -3.56
CA LEU A 201 -8.52 -5.18 -3.01
C LEU A 201 -9.25 -3.84 -3.00
N LYS A 202 -9.93 -3.49 -4.10
CA LYS A 202 -10.74 -2.27 -4.20
C LYS A 202 -11.87 -2.26 -3.16
N GLN A 203 -12.54 -3.40 -2.97
CA GLN A 203 -13.58 -3.56 -1.96
C GLN A 203 -13.02 -3.38 -0.54
N ALA A 204 -11.93 -4.05 -0.18
CA ALA A 204 -11.30 -3.92 1.12
C ALA A 204 -10.91 -2.46 1.43
N LEU A 205 -10.35 -1.75 0.44
CA LEU A 205 -10.03 -0.32 0.59
C LEU A 205 -11.29 0.56 0.75
N ALA A 206 -12.36 0.25 0.01
CA ALA A 206 -13.63 0.99 0.13
C ALA A 206 -14.26 0.79 1.52
N GLU A 207 -14.26 -0.42 2.05
CA GLU A 207 -14.76 -0.73 3.39
C GLU A 207 -13.95 0.00 4.47
N THR A 208 -12.62 -0.07 4.41
CA THR A 208 -11.73 0.60 5.37
C THR A 208 -11.85 2.12 5.32
N SER A 209 -12.07 2.71 4.14
CA SER A 209 -12.17 4.15 3.95
C SER A 209 -13.58 4.73 4.18
N SER A 210 -14.60 3.90 4.28
CA SER A 210 -15.99 4.34 4.54
C SER A 210 -16.31 4.60 6.01
N GLY A 211 -15.41 4.26 6.94
CA GLY A 211 -15.64 4.37 8.39
C GLY A 211 -16.61 3.35 8.96
N ASN A 212 -17.16 2.45 8.15
CA ASN A 212 -18.13 1.44 8.58
C ASN A 212 -17.52 0.27 9.38
N ALA A 213 -16.22 0.22 9.53
CA ALA A 213 -15.53 -0.81 10.31
C ALA A 213 -15.82 -0.73 11.84
N ALA A 214 -16.25 0.42 12.35
CA ALA A 214 -16.52 0.64 13.76
C ALA A 214 -17.84 -0.01 14.28
N GLY A 215 -18.67 -0.57 13.39
CA GLY A 215 -20.02 -1.06 13.71
C GLY A 215 -20.15 -2.56 13.99
N LYS A 216 -19.12 -3.37 13.82
CA LYS A 216 -19.25 -4.84 13.91
C LYS A 216 -18.83 -5.48 15.24
N SER A 217 -18.51 -4.68 16.27
CA SER A 217 -17.98 -5.19 17.56
C SER A 217 -18.85 -4.92 18.79
N SER A 218 -20.17 -4.70 18.66
CA SER A 218 -21.04 -4.63 19.84
C SER A 218 -22.42 -5.21 19.59
N GLY A 219 -22.51 -6.53 19.62
CA GLY A 219 -23.74 -7.28 19.51
C GLY A 219 -23.67 -8.60 20.26
N GLY A 220 -23.20 -8.57 21.51
CA GLY A 220 -23.27 -9.67 22.45
C GLY A 220 -23.99 -9.19 23.70
N THR A 221 -25.33 -9.17 23.67
CA THR A 221 -26.15 -8.98 24.87
C THR A 221 -26.10 -10.26 25.67
N GLU A 222 -25.27 -10.30 26.68
CA GLU A 222 -25.31 -11.32 27.72
C GLU A 222 -26.41 -10.95 28.70
N ALA A 223 -27.52 -11.70 28.63
CA ALA A 223 -28.61 -11.62 29.57
C ALA A 223 -28.15 -12.19 30.91
N ALA A 224 -28.18 -11.35 31.96
CA ALA A 224 -27.95 -11.75 33.33
C ALA A 224 -29.07 -12.70 33.81
N PRO A 225 -28.78 -13.77 34.56
CA PRO A 225 -29.81 -14.58 35.16
C PRO A 225 -30.38 -13.89 36.42
N GLU A 226 -31.68 -13.76 36.40
CA GLU A 226 -32.51 -13.34 37.52
C GLU A 226 -32.37 -14.29 38.70
N GLN A 227 -31.86 -13.85 39.83
CA GLN A 227 -31.92 -14.58 41.07
C GLN A 227 -33.30 -14.36 41.70
N LYS A 228 -34.12 -15.40 41.72
CA LYS A 228 -35.21 -15.54 42.62
C LYS A 228 -34.69 -16.04 44.00
N LYS A 229 -34.90 -15.21 44.98
CA LYS A 229 -35.12 -15.43 46.39
C LYS A 229 -34.63 -16.75 47.00
#